data_4b92abdbb1386a2b9274a4068363ca91
#
_entry.id   4b92abdbb1386a2b9274a4068363ca91
#
_cell.length_a   1.000
_cell.length_b   1.000
_cell.length_c   1.000
_cell.angle_alpha   90.00
_cell.angle_beta   90.00
_cell.angle_gamma   90.00
#
_symmetry.space_group_name_H-M   'P 1'
#
loop_
_entity.id
_entity.type
_entity.pdbx_description
1 polymer ?
#
loop_
_entity_poly.entity_id
_entity_poly.type
_entity_poly.pdbx_seq_one_letter_code
_entity_poly.pdbx_strand_id
1 'polypeptide(L)'
;NSLFESTTPPADTRPASSRGTSASASGSRFTPSRTLKVVAPGAYNDAEAVSTALKLGNAVVLNLAATPDALAKRILDFSFGVASALDANVECVGNKVFALTRIDELTEAERSYLRTQGII
;
A
#
# COMPACT_ATOMS: atom_id res chain seq x y z
N ASN A 1 -37.23 -2.47 18.72
CA ASN A 1 -36.86 -2.59 18.38
C ASN A 1 -36.44 -2.54 17.86
N SER A 2 -36.76 -2.39 17.75
CA SER A 2 -36.38 -2.44 17.17
C SER A 2 -35.87 -2.26 16.68
N LEU A 3 -36.09 -2.03 16.76
CA LEU A 3 -35.56 -1.91 16.28
C LEU A 3 -34.93 -1.93 15.64
N PHE A 4 -35.06 -1.90 15.54
CA PHE A 4 -34.28 -2.00 14.93
C PHE A 4 -34.01 -1.99 14.00
N GLU A 5 -34.10 -1.79 13.81
CA GLU A 5 -33.74 -1.89 13.03
C GLU A 5 -33.55 -1.74 12.14
N SER A 6 -34.01 -1.38 12.38
CA SER A 6 -33.73 -1.30 11.56
C SER A 6 -33.27 -1.10 10.87
N THR A 7 -33.50 -0.83 10.88
CA THR A 7 -32.96 -0.80 10.19
C THR A 7 -32.39 -0.81 9.37
N THR A 8 -32.72 -0.52 9.18
CA THR A 8 -32.14 -0.64 8.40
C THR A 8 -31.71 -0.65 7.53
N PRO A 9 -32.00 -0.39 7.36
CA PRO A 9 -31.45 -0.44 6.42
C PRO A 9 -30.95 -0.34 5.71
N PRO A 10 -31.20 -0.09 5.52
CA PRO A 10 -30.59 -0.14 4.65
C PRO A 10 -29.97 -0.10 4.00
N ALA A 11 -30.16 0.17 3.88
CA ALA A 11 -29.55 -0.04 3.22
C ALA A 11 -29.01 -0.08 2.48
N ASP A 12 -29.09 0.21 2.36
CA ASP A 12 -28.50 -0.02 1.70
C ASP A 12 -28.05 -0.02 0.90
N THR A 13 -28.40 0.40 0.89
CA THR A 13 -27.91 0.23 0.26
C THR A 13 -27.36 0.29 -0.47
N ARG A 14 -27.44 0.59 -0.54
CA ARG A 14 -26.85 0.49 -1.12
C ARG A 14 -26.37 0.30 -1.96
N PRO A 15 -26.63 0.61 -2.16
CA PRO A 15 -26.00 0.29 -2.92
C PRO A 15 -25.46 0.17 -3.53
N ALA A 16 -25.74 0.51 -3.60
CA ALA A 16 -25.23 0.15 -4.16
C ALA A 16 -24.70 0.12 -4.78
N SER A 17 -24.80 0.46 -4.73
CA SER A 17 -24.27 0.22 -5.28
C SER A 17 -23.73 0.15 -5.85
N SER A 18 -23.95 0.50 -5.87
CA SER A 18 -23.38 0.19 -6.35
C SER A 18 -22.93 0.06 -6.89
N ARG A 19 -23.13 0.36 -7.00
CA ARG A 19 -22.61 0.03 -7.50
C ARG A 19 -22.04 -0.20 -8.07
N GLY A 20 -22.29 0.20 -8.27
CA GLY A 20 -21.70 -0.24 -8.72
C GLY A 20 -21.06 -0.41 -9.26
N THR A 21 -21.11 -0.06 -9.49
CA THR A 21 -20.50 -0.45 -10.05
C THR A 21 -19.84 -0.72 -10.53
N SER A 22 -20.08 -0.37 -10.68
CA SER A 22 -19.51 -0.83 -11.24
C SER A 22 -18.80 -1.07 -11.75
N ALA A 23 -18.94 -0.66 -11.95
CA ALA A 23 -18.39 -1.12 -12.61
C ALA A 23 -17.65 -1.35 -12.98
N SER A 24 -17.64 -1.02 -13.13
CA SER A 24 -17.08 -1.45 -13.71
C SER A 24 -16.34 -1.93 -14.01
N ALA A 25 -16.43 -1.78 -14.18
CA ALA A 25 -15.84 -2.35 -14.59
C ALA A 25 -15.32 -2.79 -15.17
N SER A 26 -15.39 -2.70 -15.37
CA SER A 26 -15.01 -3.22 -16.04
C SER A 26 -13.92 -3.32 -16.57
N GLY A 27 -13.65 -3.04 -16.68
CA GLY A 27 -12.65 -3.16 -17.39
C GLY A 27 -11.48 -3.41 -16.88
N SER A 28 -11.33 -3.41 -16.15
CA SER A 28 -10.24 -3.63 -15.76
C SER A 28 -9.87 -4.82 -15.46
N ARG A 29 -10.17 -5.58 -15.71
CA ARG A 29 -9.89 -6.70 -15.52
C ARG A 29 -8.57 -7.02 -15.27
N PHE A 30 -7.80 -7.29 -15.61
CA PHE A 30 -6.52 -7.69 -15.49
C PHE A 30 -5.66 -6.67 -14.95
N THR A 31 -6.09 -5.56 -14.82
CA THR A 31 -5.29 -4.48 -14.36
C THR A 31 -5.14 -4.54 -12.85
N PRO A 32 -3.94 -4.46 -12.35
CA PRO A 32 -3.78 -4.44 -10.93
C PRO A 32 -4.46 -3.24 -10.36
N SER A 33 -5.08 -3.41 -9.26
CA SER A 33 -5.84 -2.34 -8.68
C SER A 33 -5.09 -1.61 -7.58
N ARG A 34 -3.87 -1.99 -7.29
CA ARG A 34 -3.12 -1.33 -6.23
C ARG A 34 -2.36 -0.14 -6.74
N THR A 35 -2.14 0.82 -5.84
CA THR A 35 -1.31 1.98 -6.13
C THR A 35 0.10 1.70 -5.63
N LEU A 36 1.08 2.23 -6.34
CA LEU A 36 2.46 2.17 -5.90
C LEU A 36 2.77 3.47 -5.17
N LYS A 37 3.08 3.37 -3.88
CA LYS A 37 3.41 4.54 -3.07
C LYS A 37 4.90 4.57 -2.79
N VAL A 38 5.55 5.67 -3.12
CA VAL A 38 6.97 5.84 -2.81
C VAL A 38 7.07 6.73 -1.59
N VAL A 39 7.76 6.25 -0.56
CA VAL A 39 7.95 6.98 0.69
C VAL A 39 9.43 7.25 0.87
N ALA A 40 9.80 8.53 0.95
CA ALA A 40 11.18 8.95 1.22
C ALA A 40 11.16 9.71 2.54
N PRO A 41 11.32 9.00 3.67
CA PRO A 41 11.06 9.59 4.97
C PRO A 41 12.15 10.56 5.41
N GLY A 42 11.74 11.67 6.01
CA GLY A 42 12.65 12.64 6.62
C GLY A 42 12.54 12.64 8.13
N ALA A 43 11.56 11.95 8.70
CA ALA A 43 11.37 11.86 10.13
C ALA A 43 10.76 10.50 10.46
N TYR A 44 10.87 10.08 11.69
CA TYR A 44 10.38 8.75 12.08
C TYR A 44 8.88 8.60 11.86
N ASN A 45 8.10 9.63 12.15
CA ASN A 45 6.65 9.50 11.99
C ASN A 45 6.20 9.39 10.54
N ASP A 46 7.09 9.67 9.58
CA ASP A 46 6.76 9.42 8.17
C ASP A 46 6.59 7.93 7.91
N ALA A 47 7.11 7.08 8.79
CA ALA A 47 6.96 5.64 8.64
C ALA A 47 5.50 5.18 8.74
N GLU A 48 4.64 5.99 9.36
CA GLU A 48 3.22 5.64 9.42
C GLU A 48 2.60 5.51 8.04
N ALA A 49 3.15 6.23 7.06
CA ALA A 49 2.65 6.13 5.69
C ALA A 49 2.83 4.71 5.13
N VAL A 50 3.88 4.02 5.56
CA VAL A 50 4.11 2.62 5.14
C VAL A 50 2.98 1.74 5.67
N SER A 51 2.68 1.86 6.96
CA SER A 51 1.64 1.06 7.57
C SER A 51 0.28 1.32 6.92
N THR A 52 -0.07 2.60 6.76
CA THR A 52 -1.36 2.97 6.19
C THR A 52 -1.50 2.45 4.76
N ALA A 53 -0.46 2.63 3.94
CA ALA A 53 -0.52 2.21 2.55
C ALA A 53 -0.62 0.70 2.43
N LEU A 54 0.13 -0.04 3.24
CA LEU A 54 0.05 -1.50 3.21
C LEU A 54 -1.31 -2.01 3.65
N LYS A 55 -1.89 -1.40 4.66
CA LYS A 55 -3.23 -1.81 5.12
C LYS A 55 -4.28 -1.60 4.04
N LEU A 56 -4.08 -0.61 3.18
CA LEU A 56 -5.00 -0.34 2.09
C LEU A 56 -4.73 -1.22 0.87
N GLY A 57 -3.73 -2.07 0.93
CA GLY A 57 -3.42 -2.97 -0.17
C GLY A 57 -2.49 -2.38 -1.22
N ASN A 58 -1.90 -1.23 -0.95
CA ASN A 58 -0.96 -0.61 -1.88
C ASN A 58 0.41 -1.25 -1.78
N ALA A 59 1.17 -1.17 -2.87
CA ALA A 59 2.59 -1.50 -2.83
C ALA A 59 3.34 -0.28 -2.32
N VAL A 60 4.33 -0.49 -1.46
CA VAL A 60 5.10 0.61 -0.89
C VAL A 60 6.55 0.44 -1.28
N VAL A 61 7.16 1.51 -1.77
CA VAL A 61 8.60 1.55 -1.98
C VAL A 61 9.18 2.53 -0.99
N LEU A 62 10.01 2.02 -0.12
CA LEU A 62 10.64 2.81 0.93
C LEU A 62 12.02 3.20 0.44
N ASN A 63 12.17 4.48 0.09
CA ASN A 63 13.44 4.99 -0.43
C ASN A 63 14.19 5.68 0.69
N LEU A 64 15.24 5.03 1.16
CA LEU A 64 16.02 5.52 2.28
C LEU A 64 17.35 6.14 1.83
N ALA A 65 17.51 6.37 0.53
CA ALA A 65 18.78 6.84 -0.01
C ALA A 65 19.23 8.16 0.62
N ALA A 66 18.29 9.06 0.90
CA ALA A 66 18.61 10.36 1.50
C ALA A 66 18.33 10.39 3.01
N THR A 67 17.93 9.27 3.60
CA THR A 67 17.59 9.21 5.01
C THR A 67 18.85 8.92 5.83
N PRO A 68 19.10 9.67 6.92
CA PRO A 68 20.27 9.38 7.76
C PRO A 68 20.22 7.95 8.29
N ASP A 69 21.38 7.33 8.40
CA ASP A 69 21.48 5.91 8.72
C ASP A 69 20.73 5.50 10.00
N ALA A 70 20.87 6.28 11.06
CA ALA A 70 20.22 5.95 12.33
C ALA A 70 18.71 5.97 12.19
N LEU A 71 18.18 6.96 11.46
CA LEU A 71 16.75 7.06 11.22
C LEU A 71 16.29 5.95 10.29
N ALA A 72 17.07 5.67 9.25
CA ALA A 72 16.74 4.61 8.30
C ALA A 72 16.58 3.28 9.00
N LYS A 73 17.47 2.97 9.94
CA LYS A 73 17.40 1.72 10.68
C LYS A 73 16.12 1.61 11.48
N ARG A 74 15.74 2.71 12.16
CA ARG A 74 14.51 2.71 12.94
C ARG A 74 13.29 2.52 12.06
N ILE A 75 13.28 3.16 10.91
CA ILE A 75 12.17 3.05 9.97
C ILE A 75 12.08 1.65 9.38
N LEU A 76 13.23 1.05 9.08
CA LEU A 76 13.23 -0.33 8.59
C LEU A 76 12.71 -1.28 9.65
N ASP A 77 13.12 -1.11 10.90
CA ASP A 77 12.64 -1.97 11.99
C ASP A 77 11.13 -1.88 12.11
N PHE A 78 10.59 -0.67 12.08
CA PHE A 78 9.15 -0.46 12.11
C PHE A 78 8.48 -1.13 10.92
N SER A 79 9.03 -0.93 9.74
CA SER A 79 8.45 -1.44 8.50
C SER A 79 8.46 -2.97 8.46
N PHE A 80 9.53 -3.59 8.95
CA PHE A 80 9.57 -5.04 9.05
C PHE A 80 8.51 -5.56 10.02
N GLY A 81 8.27 -4.83 11.12
CA GLY A 81 7.22 -5.20 12.06
C GLY A 81 5.84 -5.12 11.43
N VAL A 82 5.59 -4.06 10.66
CA VAL A 82 4.32 -3.92 9.95
C VAL A 82 4.17 -5.04 8.92
N ALA A 83 5.22 -5.31 8.16
CA ALA A 83 5.18 -6.36 7.15
C ALA A 83 4.88 -7.71 7.78
N SER A 84 5.53 -7.99 8.91
CA SER A 84 5.29 -9.24 9.62
C SER A 84 3.84 -9.36 10.09
N ALA A 85 3.29 -8.28 10.62
CA ALA A 85 1.93 -8.27 11.12
C ALA A 85 0.89 -8.45 10.01
N LEU A 86 1.20 -7.99 8.80
CA LEU A 86 0.27 -8.03 7.68
C LEU A 86 0.61 -9.13 6.67
N ASP A 87 1.57 -9.97 6.98
CA ASP A 87 2.06 -11.01 6.08
C ASP A 87 2.50 -10.42 4.75
N ALA A 88 3.15 -9.28 4.80
CA ALA A 88 3.65 -8.61 3.60
C ALA A 88 5.04 -9.10 3.27
N ASN A 89 5.39 -9.01 1.99
CA ASN A 89 6.73 -9.33 1.50
C ASN A 89 7.61 -8.08 1.57
N VAL A 90 8.89 -8.28 1.88
CA VAL A 90 9.87 -7.19 1.87
C VAL A 90 11.00 -7.61 0.95
N GLU A 91 11.33 -6.74 0.02
CA GLU A 91 12.37 -7.02 -0.96
C GLU A 91 13.28 -5.81 -1.09
N CYS A 92 14.59 -6.02 -1.06
CA CYS A 92 15.53 -4.95 -1.33
C CYS A 92 15.67 -4.83 -2.85
N VAL A 93 15.20 -3.73 -3.41
CA VAL A 93 15.14 -3.57 -4.86
C VAL A 93 16.19 -2.61 -5.39
N GLY A 94 16.91 -1.94 -4.53
CA GLY A 94 17.95 -1.01 -4.92
C GLY A 94 18.82 -0.66 -3.72
N ASN A 95 19.75 0.27 -3.91
CA ASN A 95 20.63 0.70 -2.83
C ASN A 95 19.82 1.53 -1.84
N LYS A 96 19.58 0.98 -0.65
CA LYS A 96 18.77 1.60 0.40
C LYS A 96 17.32 1.81 -0.04
N VAL A 97 16.83 0.96 -0.94
CA VAL A 97 15.45 1.03 -1.43
C VAL A 97 14.80 -0.33 -1.24
N PHE A 98 13.68 -0.33 -0.55
CA PHE A 98 12.97 -1.56 -0.20
C PHE A 98 11.54 -1.51 -0.69
N ALA A 99 11.02 -2.63 -1.17
CA ALA A 99 9.65 -2.73 -1.61
C ALA A 99 8.88 -3.62 -0.64
N LEU A 100 7.70 -3.17 -0.24
CA LEU A 100 6.83 -3.93 0.64
C LEU A 100 5.52 -4.15 -0.10
N THR A 101 5.11 -5.41 -0.20
CA THR A 101 3.90 -5.78 -0.93
C THR A 101 3.16 -6.86 -0.16
N ARG A 102 1.83 -6.80 -0.16
CA ARG A 102 1.07 -7.78 0.61
C ARG A 102 0.72 -9.04 -0.15
N ILE A 103 0.35 -8.91 -1.40
CA ILE A 103 -0.11 -10.08 -2.15
C ILE A 103 0.92 -10.53 -3.15
N ASP A 104 1.21 -9.70 -4.12
CA ASP A 104 2.16 -10.03 -5.17
C ASP A 104 3.37 -9.12 -5.07
N GLU A 105 4.52 -9.66 -5.41
CA GLU A 105 5.73 -8.86 -5.49
C GLU A 105 5.55 -7.75 -6.53
N LEU A 106 6.51 -6.83 -6.59
CA LEU A 106 6.45 -5.77 -7.58
C LEU A 106 6.36 -6.36 -8.97
N THR A 107 5.46 -5.80 -9.77
CA THR A 107 5.34 -6.19 -11.16
C THR A 107 6.47 -5.56 -11.96
N GLU A 108 6.66 -6.05 -13.17
CA GLU A 108 7.67 -5.47 -14.05
C GLU A 108 7.32 -4.02 -14.39
N ALA A 109 6.05 -3.72 -14.53
CA ALA A 109 5.62 -2.34 -14.78
C ALA A 109 5.98 -1.42 -13.61
N GLU A 110 5.80 -1.91 -12.38
CA GLU A 110 6.15 -1.14 -11.21
C GLU A 110 7.66 -0.93 -11.12
N ARG A 111 8.44 -1.96 -11.41
CA ARG A 111 9.90 -1.84 -11.41
C ARG A 111 10.36 -0.86 -12.49
N SER A 112 9.74 -0.92 -13.65
CA SER A 112 10.07 -0.02 -14.75
C SER A 112 9.80 1.43 -14.37
N TYR A 113 8.67 1.68 -13.71
CA TYR A 113 8.35 3.01 -13.22
C TYR A 113 9.44 3.51 -12.26
N LEU A 114 9.87 2.68 -11.34
CA LEU A 114 10.90 3.06 -10.37
C LEU A 114 12.22 3.38 -11.07
N ARG A 115 12.57 2.62 -12.09
CA ARG A 115 13.78 2.90 -12.87
C ARG A 115 13.66 4.22 -13.61
N THR A 116 12.51 4.47 -14.20
CA THR A 116 12.27 5.72 -14.92
C THR A 116 12.40 6.93 -13.99
N GLN A 117 11.95 6.77 -12.74
CA GLN A 117 12.04 7.84 -11.76
C GLN A 117 13.42 7.95 -11.13
N GLY A 118 14.34 7.07 -11.46
CA GLY A 118 15.67 7.11 -10.89
C GLY A 118 15.76 6.58 -9.46
N ILE A 119 14.74 5.89 -9.01
CA ILE A 119 14.71 5.38 -7.63
C ILE A 119 15.55 4.10 -7.53
N ILE A 120 15.47 3.27 -8.52
CA ILE A 120 16.28 2.08 -8.62
C ILE A 120 16.94 2.03 -9.99
#